data_5981fd17a93c72810051da0ba2cc4da3
#
_entry.id   5981fd17a93c72810051da0ba2cc4da3
#
_cell.length_a   1.000
_cell.length_b   1.000
_cell.length_c   1.000
_cell.angle_alpha   90.00
_cell.angle_beta   90.00
_cell.angle_gamma   90.00
#
_symmetry.space_group_name_H-M   'P 1'
#
loop_
_entity.id
_entity.type
_entity.pdbx_description
1 polymer ?
#
loop_
_entity_poly.entity_id
_entity_poly.type
_entity_poly.pdbx_seq_one_letter_code
_entity_poly.pdbx_strand_id
1 'polypeptide(L)'
;MIRSLNTGVLGIKQFQTSLDAIGNNLANINTIGFKGARVDFSDTLAQTMRAPTPDTATTSGAAGMQVGNGVTVSAIKNQFTQGAIKQTGVRTDMAITGEGFFMVKDATTNELFVTRAGDFREDKNGFLVTNDGFRVQGLNKQAPANTAAEKLEIGDLKLDVGKYTQDRSGVSLNTSTNVLTKTAHAYTTGNQVKFSSTVPNVAGGTATTSTVYFVAKVTDDTFSLHNTAADAASGANKVNHTVASPAEVTVSSVTYASDFLTLAGGHGVSTGDTFYVTGGTMPGGLTDGKAYYARVATNNIFFHTTAADAAGATNTVDITTAGSGFKFYKDTGTVSSLTLTGGASIASYSMGADGKVNMLLTDGTQYSRAQMLLQNFQNPQALLKQGANLYGNLATAGPAGITTSSAGATEILTNAKAPGSSGMGRIAAGSLELSNVDMAREFSNMITTQRAFQANARVISTSDEILKEMMALKR
;
A
#
# COMPACT_ATOMS: atom_id res chain seq x y z
N MET A 1 -32.31 -40.44 -41.98
CA MET A 1 -33.21 -39.31 -41.75
C MET A 1 -33.28 -38.89 -40.26
N ILE A 2 -33.53 -39.78 -39.31
CA ILE A 2 -33.52 -39.47 -37.87
C ILE A 2 -32.17 -38.88 -37.43
N ARG A 3 -31.03 -39.35 -37.98
CA ARG A 3 -29.70 -38.80 -37.70
C ARG A 3 -29.53 -37.36 -38.22
N SER A 4 -29.99 -37.06 -39.45
CA SER A 4 -29.86 -35.69 -39.99
C SER A 4 -30.73 -34.73 -39.20
N LEU A 5 -31.89 -35.12 -38.71
CA LEU A 5 -32.73 -34.36 -37.79
C LEU A 5 -31.96 -34.09 -36.47
N ASN A 6 -31.40 -35.15 -35.83
CA ASN A 6 -30.63 -35.00 -34.60
C ASN A 6 -29.42 -34.10 -34.77
N THR A 7 -28.65 -34.30 -35.86
CA THR A 7 -27.51 -33.43 -36.16
C THR A 7 -27.90 -31.98 -36.35
N GLY A 8 -29.05 -31.71 -37.05
CA GLY A 8 -29.60 -30.38 -37.21
C GLY A 8 -30.01 -29.75 -35.89
N VAL A 9 -30.71 -30.52 -35.03
CA VAL A 9 -31.15 -30.02 -33.68
C VAL A 9 -29.91 -29.71 -32.80
N LEU A 10 -28.88 -30.60 -32.78
CA LEU A 10 -27.67 -30.34 -32.05
C LEU A 10 -26.95 -29.08 -32.58
N GLY A 11 -26.84 -28.96 -33.94
CA GLY A 11 -26.26 -27.77 -34.55
C GLY A 11 -26.99 -26.47 -34.15
N ILE A 12 -28.32 -26.44 -34.18
CA ILE A 12 -29.11 -25.29 -33.75
C ILE A 12 -28.78 -24.92 -32.29
N LYS A 13 -28.81 -25.89 -31.39
CA LYS A 13 -28.53 -25.65 -29.95
C LYS A 13 -27.15 -25.10 -29.73
N GLN A 14 -26.14 -25.62 -30.41
CA GLN A 14 -24.75 -25.16 -30.24
C GLN A 14 -24.54 -23.77 -30.86
N PHE A 15 -25.14 -23.48 -32.02
CA PHE A 15 -25.10 -22.14 -32.62
C PHE A 15 -25.82 -21.10 -31.80
N GLN A 16 -26.92 -21.49 -31.11
CA GLN A 16 -27.57 -20.60 -30.15
C GLN A 16 -26.64 -20.20 -29.02
N THR A 17 -25.92 -21.15 -28.40
CA THR A 17 -24.87 -20.85 -27.39
C THR A 17 -23.80 -19.91 -27.92
N SER A 18 -23.41 -20.07 -29.20
CA SER A 18 -22.46 -19.15 -29.83
C SER A 18 -23.02 -17.75 -30.00
N LEU A 19 -24.30 -17.62 -30.43
CA LEU A 19 -24.96 -16.33 -30.54
C LEU A 19 -25.10 -15.62 -29.20
N ASP A 20 -25.36 -16.36 -28.13
CA ASP A 20 -25.45 -15.84 -26.77
C ASP A 20 -24.10 -15.27 -26.31
N ALA A 21 -22.99 -16.00 -26.60
CA ALA A 21 -21.65 -15.53 -26.30
C ALA A 21 -21.26 -14.26 -27.11
N ILE A 22 -21.58 -14.24 -28.42
CA ILE A 22 -21.34 -13.08 -29.29
C ILE A 22 -22.17 -11.90 -28.83
N GLY A 23 -23.44 -12.10 -28.49
CA GLY A 23 -24.33 -11.07 -27.95
C GLY A 23 -23.79 -10.47 -26.65
N ASN A 24 -23.29 -11.32 -25.75
CA ASN A 24 -22.66 -10.86 -24.50
C ASN A 24 -21.37 -10.07 -24.77
N ASN A 25 -20.52 -10.49 -25.72
CA ASN A 25 -19.33 -9.74 -26.11
C ASN A 25 -19.72 -8.36 -26.64
N LEU A 26 -20.70 -8.28 -27.52
CA LEU A 26 -21.16 -7.03 -28.12
C LEU A 26 -21.77 -6.08 -27.09
N ALA A 27 -22.56 -6.60 -26.16
CA ALA A 27 -23.16 -5.81 -25.08
C ALA A 27 -22.08 -5.16 -24.18
N ASN A 28 -20.93 -5.84 -24.00
CA ASN A 28 -19.85 -5.41 -23.12
C ASN A 28 -18.67 -4.74 -23.85
N ILE A 29 -18.87 -4.25 -25.06
CA ILE A 29 -17.79 -3.60 -25.83
C ILE A 29 -17.28 -2.31 -25.18
N ASN A 30 -18.14 -1.59 -24.47
CA ASN A 30 -17.80 -0.37 -23.74
C ASN A 30 -17.47 -0.63 -22.26
N THR A 31 -17.49 -1.87 -21.80
CA THR A 31 -17.23 -2.23 -20.40
C THR A 31 -15.72 -2.26 -20.14
N ILE A 32 -15.27 -1.50 -19.15
CA ILE A 32 -13.85 -1.35 -18.79
C ILE A 32 -13.31 -2.71 -18.32
N GLY A 33 -12.15 -3.11 -18.84
CA GLY A 33 -11.47 -4.35 -18.45
C GLY A 33 -12.20 -5.64 -18.86
N PHE A 34 -13.29 -5.56 -19.63
CA PHE A 34 -14.02 -6.73 -20.10
C PHE A 34 -13.16 -7.59 -21.03
N LYS A 35 -13.25 -8.90 -20.85
CA LYS A 35 -12.59 -9.90 -21.69
C LYS A 35 -13.65 -10.72 -22.42
N GLY A 36 -13.61 -10.65 -23.74
CA GLY A 36 -14.52 -11.39 -24.61
C GLY A 36 -14.41 -12.91 -24.43
N ALA A 37 -15.48 -13.62 -24.64
CA ALA A 37 -15.52 -15.07 -24.64
C ALA A 37 -15.62 -15.63 -26.07
N ARG A 38 -15.02 -16.78 -26.30
CA ARG A 38 -15.11 -17.53 -27.56
C ARG A 38 -15.63 -18.93 -27.28
N VAL A 39 -16.54 -19.40 -28.15
CA VAL A 39 -17.07 -20.75 -28.10
C VAL A 39 -16.25 -21.62 -29.03
N ASP A 40 -15.67 -22.70 -28.49
CA ASP A 40 -14.95 -23.73 -29.25
C ASP A 40 -15.87 -24.95 -29.41
N PHE A 41 -15.99 -25.46 -30.64
CA PHE A 41 -16.78 -26.63 -30.97
C PHE A 41 -15.91 -27.86 -31.14
N SER A 42 -16.48 -29.02 -30.83
CA SER A 42 -15.90 -30.35 -31.16
C SER A 42 -16.96 -31.21 -31.81
N ASP A 43 -16.53 -32.15 -32.62
CA ASP A 43 -17.39 -33.20 -33.12
C ASP A 43 -17.80 -34.19 -32.02
N THR A 44 -18.95 -34.76 -32.15
CA THR A 44 -19.39 -35.87 -31.28
C THR A 44 -18.87 -37.22 -31.84
N LEU A 45 -18.90 -38.25 -30.98
CA LEU A 45 -18.41 -39.58 -31.35
C LEU A 45 -19.00 -40.06 -32.70
N ALA A 46 -18.13 -40.32 -33.66
CA ALA A 46 -18.56 -40.86 -34.97
C ALA A 46 -18.85 -42.35 -34.89
N GLN A 47 -19.89 -42.80 -35.58
CA GLN A 47 -20.19 -44.21 -35.69
C GLN A 47 -19.38 -44.82 -36.82
N THR A 48 -18.59 -45.83 -36.51
CA THR A 48 -17.83 -46.61 -37.51
C THR A 48 -18.75 -47.64 -38.19
N MET A 49 -18.98 -47.47 -39.49
CA MET A 49 -19.77 -48.40 -40.30
C MET A 49 -18.92 -49.51 -40.87
N ARG A 50 -17.64 -49.23 -41.15
CA ARG A 50 -16.65 -50.19 -41.57
C ARG A 50 -15.31 -49.81 -40.96
N ALA A 51 -14.68 -50.79 -40.30
CA ALA A 51 -13.32 -50.61 -39.79
C ALA A 51 -12.31 -50.58 -40.96
N PRO A 52 -11.22 -49.76 -40.85
CA PRO A 52 -10.15 -49.84 -41.82
C PRO A 52 -9.45 -51.18 -41.72
N THR A 53 -9.07 -51.75 -42.87
CA THR A 53 -8.24 -52.96 -42.93
C THR A 53 -6.84 -52.57 -43.42
N PRO A 54 -5.76 -53.09 -42.80
CA PRO A 54 -4.40 -52.79 -43.22
C PRO A 54 -4.06 -53.41 -44.59
N ASP A 55 -3.13 -52.75 -45.30
CA ASP A 55 -2.50 -53.35 -46.49
C ASP A 55 -1.64 -54.52 -46.08
N THR A 56 -1.75 -55.63 -46.79
CA THR A 56 -0.89 -56.80 -46.70
C THR A 56 -0.22 -57.03 -48.05
N ALA A 57 0.83 -57.90 -48.09
CA ALA A 57 1.56 -58.17 -49.32
C ALA A 57 0.69 -58.72 -50.45
N THR A 58 -0.50 -59.25 -50.15
CA THR A 58 -1.42 -59.87 -51.10
C THR A 58 -2.78 -59.19 -51.28
N THR A 59 -3.14 -58.20 -50.37
CA THR A 59 -4.43 -57.50 -50.41
C THR A 59 -4.24 -56.06 -50.12
N SER A 60 -4.84 -55.21 -50.93
CA SER A 60 -4.92 -53.76 -50.64
C SER A 60 -5.86 -53.49 -49.48
N GLY A 61 -5.44 -52.62 -48.56
CA GLY A 61 -6.26 -52.18 -47.43
C GLY A 61 -7.52 -51.43 -47.87
N ALA A 62 -8.54 -51.52 -47.06
CA ALA A 62 -9.78 -50.77 -47.27
C ALA A 62 -9.91 -49.62 -46.28
N ALA A 63 -10.23 -48.43 -46.78
CA ALA A 63 -10.46 -47.25 -45.93
C ALA A 63 -11.67 -47.47 -45.00
N GLY A 64 -11.55 -47.00 -43.77
CA GLY A 64 -12.63 -47.00 -42.80
C GLY A 64 -13.77 -46.08 -43.26
N MET A 65 -15.00 -46.42 -42.93
CA MET A 65 -16.19 -45.60 -43.20
C MET A 65 -16.84 -45.21 -41.86
N GLN A 66 -16.88 -43.91 -41.58
CA GLN A 66 -17.44 -43.36 -40.34
C GLN A 66 -18.45 -42.29 -40.68
N VAL A 67 -19.49 -42.19 -39.84
CA VAL A 67 -20.55 -41.19 -39.95
C VAL A 67 -20.58 -40.42 -38.62
N GLY A 68 -20.42 -39.08 -38.68
CA GLY A 68 -20.49 -38.20 -37.53
C GLY A 68 -21.95 -38.06 -36.97
N ASN A 69 -22.08 -37.85 -35.68
CA ASN A 69 -23.32 -37.71 -34.97
C ASN A 69 -23.68 -36.23 -34.63
N GLY A 70 -22.87 -35.26 -35.08
CA GLY A 70 -23.12 -33.85 -34.88
C GLY A 70 -21.99 -33.12 -34.13
N VAL A 71 -22.28 -31.99 -33.59
CA VAL A 71 -21.36 -31.07 -32.93
C VAL A 71 -21.77 -30.82 -31.48
N THR A 72 -20.80 -30.59 -30.60
CA THR A 72 -21.01 -30.15 -29.23
C THR A 72 -20.08 -28.94 -28.92
N VAL A 73 -20.47 -28.11 -27.93
CA VAL A 73 -19.57 -27.10 -27.39
C VAL A 73 -18.53 -27.80 -26.51
N SER A 74 -17.27 -27.68 -26.88
CA SER A 74 -16.14 -28.21 -26.11
C SER A 74 -15.80 -27.30 -24.93
N ALA A 75 -15.75 -25.97 -25.15
CA ALA A 75 -15.46 -25.00 -24.11
C ALA A 75 -15.93 -23.59 -24.51
N ILE A 76 -16.20 -22.78 -23.51
CA ILE A 76 -16.35 -21.33 -23.65
C ILE A 76 -15.15 -20.70 -22.96
N LYS A 77 -14.23 -20.14 -23.75
CA LYS A 77 -12.94 -19.62 -23.26
C LYS A 77 -12.93 -18.11 -23.22
N ASN A 78 -12.53 -17.54 -22.07
CA ASN A 78 -12.29 -16.12 -21.99
C ASN A 78 -10.97 -15.76 -22.70
N GLN A 79 -10.97 -14.68 -23.47
CA GLN A 79 -9.79 -14.19 -24.18
C GLN A 79 -9.12 -13.12 -23.32
N PHE A 80 -8.03 -13.47 -22.61
CA PHE A 80 -7.30 -12.53 -21.75
C PHE A 80 -6.27 -11.67 -22.50
N THR A 81 -6.45 -11.49 -23.82
CA THR A 81 -5.63 -10.55 -24.59
C THR A 81 -5.87 -9.13 -24.10
N GLN A 82 -4.83 -8.28 -24.20
CA GLN A 82 -4.93 -6.90 -23.78
C GLN A 82 -5.86 -6.11 -24.71
N GLY A 83 -6.74 -5.29 -24.11
CA GLY A 83 -7.56 -4.30 -24.82
C GLY A 83 -6.78 -3.00 -25.09
N ALA A 84 -7.39 -2.07 -25.84
CA ALA A 84 -6.83 -0.76 -26.04
C ALA A 84 -6.77 0.03 -24.71
N ILE A 85 -5.68 0.76 -24.49
CA ILE A 85 -5.54 1.61 -23.31
C ILE A 85 -5.97 3.03 -23.70
N LYS A 86 -6.91 3.58 -22.94
CA LYS A 86 -7.42 4.95 -23.09
C LYS A 86 -6.99 5.80 -21.91
N GLN A 87 -6.34 6.90 -22.17
CA GLN A 87 -5.97 7.87 -21.13
C GLN A 87 -7.21 8.64 -20.68
N THR A 88 -7.44 8.72 -19.37
CA THR A 88 -8.57 9.42 -18.74
C THR A 88 -8.13 10.67 -18.00
N GLY A 89 -6.88 10.74 -17.54
CA GLY A 89 -6.35 11.82 -16.71
C GLY A 89 -6.81 11.76 -15.25
N VAL A 90 -7.63 10.78 -14.86
CA VAL A 90 -8.07 10.59 -13.48
C VAL A 90 -6.97 9.82 -12.74
N ARG A 91 -6.52 10.33 -11.60
CA ARG A 91 -5.37 9.77 -10.85
C ARG A 91 -5.59 8.35 -10.32
N THR A 92 -6.83 8.00 -10.03
CA THR A 92 -7.22 6.68 -9.52
C THR A 92 -7.44 5.65 -10.60
N ASP A 93 -7.56 6.07 -11.87
CA ASP A 93 -7.71 5.15 -12.99
C ASP A 93 -6.38 4.50 -13.33
N MET A 94 -6.39 3.20 -13.50
CA MET A 94 -5.20 2.41 -13.77
C MET A 94 -5.44 1.32 -14.79
N ALA A 95 -4.51 1.17 -15.72
CA ALA A 95 -4.51 0.04 -16.65
C ALA A 95 -3.23 -0.77 -16.49
N ILE A 96 -3.32 -2.07 -16.73
CA ILE A 96 -2.14 -2.95 -16.77
C ILE A 96 -1.69 -3.06 -18.22
N THR A 97 -0.44 -2.72 -18.49
CA THR A 97 0.19 -2.94 -19.80
C THR A 97 0.98 -4.24 -19.73
N GLY A 98 0.43 -5.33 -20.28
CA GLY A 98 1.01 -6.67 -20.22
C GLY A 98 0.19 -7.64 -19.36
N GLU A 99 0.88 -8.68 -18.84
CA GLU A 99 0.27 -9.76 -18.08
C GLU A 99 0.00 -9.37 -16.62
N GLY A 100 -1.02 -9.99 -15.99
CA GLY A 100 -1.37 -9.85 -14.57
C GLY A 100 -2.78 -9.31 -14.36
N PHE A 101 -3.25 -9.34 -13.14
CA PHE A 101 -4.56 -8.87 -12.69
C PHE A 101 -4.39 -8.05 -11.43
N PHE A 102 -5.23 -7.05 -11.25
CA PHE A 102 -5.39 -6.38 -9.97
C PHE A 102 -6.05 -7.33 -8.98
N MET A 103 -5.57 -7.33 -7.76
CA MET A 103 -6.19 -8.10 -6.68
C MET A 103 -7.12 -7.20 -5.89
N VAL A 104 -8.32 -7.69 -5.64
CA VAL A 104 -9.35 -6.99 -4.87
C VAL A 104 -9.97 -7.95 -3.86
N LYS A 105 -10.39 -7.42 -2.72
CA LYS A 105 -10.95 -8.19 -1.62
C LYS A 105 -12.28 -7.60 -1.16
N ASP A 106 -13.24 -8.46 -0.91
CA ASP A 106 -14.47 -8.09 -0.22
C ASP A 106 -14.16 -7.77 1.25
N ALA A 107 -14.54 -6.58 1.67
CA ALA A 107 -14.33 -6.13 3.06
C ALA A 107 -15.18 -6.91 4.08
N THR A 108 -16.27 -7.54 3.65
CA THR A 108 -17.22 -8.25 4.52
C THR A 108 -16.87 -9.72 4.67
N THR A 109 -16.66 -10.42 3.53
CA THR A 109 -16.39 -11.86 3.51
C THR A 109 -14.89 -12.17 3.59
N ASN A 110 -14.01 -11.19 3.36
CA ASN A 110 -12.56 -11.36 3.17
C ASN A 110 -12.19 -12.24 1.97
N GLU A 111 -13.14 -12.48 1.06
CA GLU A 111 -12.91 -13.26 -0.14
C GLU A 111 -12.10 -12.46 -1.16
N LEU A 112 -11.16 -13.13 -1.83
CA LEU A 112 -10.22 -12.53 -2.75
C LEU A 112 -10.68 -12.76 -4.19
N PHE A 113 -10.70 -11.70 -4.99
CA PHE A 113 -10.99 -11.69 -6.41
C PHE A 113 -9.90 -11.01 -7.20
N VAL A 114 -9.91 -11.21 -8.50
CA VAL A 114 -9.02 -10.48 -9.40
C VAL A 114 -9.79 -9.82 -10.52
N THR A 115 -9.28 -8.69 -11.00
CA THR A 115 -9.92 -7.91 -12.06
C THR A 115 -8.90 -7.29 -13.00
N ARG A 116 -9.35 -6.96 -14.23
CA ARG A 116 -8.64 -6.09 -15.17
C ARG A 116 -9.24 -4.68 -15.23
N ALA A 117 -10.41 -4.49 -14.63
CA ALA A 117 -11.00 -3.18 -14.51
C ALA A 117 -10.21 -2.34 -13.49
N GLY A 118 -9.71 -1.21 -13.91
CA GLY A 118 -8.89 -0.33 -13.09
C GLY A 118 -9.53 1.03 -12.81
N ASP A 119 -10.84 1.14 -12.92
CA ASP A 119 -11.66 2.30 -12.57
C ASP A 119 -11.88 2.38 -11.06
N PHE A 120 -10.79 2.63 -10.35
CA PHE A 120 -10.80 2.70 -8.90
C PHE A 120 -11.21 4.08 -8.40
N ARG A 121 -11.73 4.11 -7.19
CA ARG A 121 -12.04 5.34 -6.46
C ARG A 121 -11.52 5.26 -5.04
N GLU A 122 -11.37 6.40 -4.42
CA GLU A 122 -11.03 6.51 -3.02
C GLU A 122 -12.29 6.55 -2.17
N ASP A 123 -12.33 5.76 -1.10
CA ASP A 123 -13.41 5.78 -0.13
C ASP A 123 -13.18 6.84 0.97
N LYS A 124 -14.19 7.07 1.80
CA LYS A 124 -14.14 8.04 2.92
C LYS A 124 -13.01 7.73 3.93
N ASN A 125 -12.56 6.48 4.00
CA ASN A 125 -11.55 6.02 4.94
C ASN A 125 -10.14 6.01 4.32
N GLY A 126 -10.01 6.48 3.07
CA GLY A 126 -8.76 6.52 2.32
C GLY A 126 -8.36 5.18 1.69
N PHE A 127 -9.24 4.20 1.61
CA PHE A 127 -8.96 2.97 0.88
C PHE A 127 -9.23 3.13 -0.61
N LEU A 128 -8.38 2.52 -1.43
CA LEU A 128 -8.63 2.39 -2.86
C LEU A 128 -9.60 1.23 -3.10
N VAL A 129 -10.76 1.54 -3.70
CA VAL A 129 -11.85 0.58 -3.91
C VAL A 129 -12.33 0.58 -5.35
N THR A 130 -12.92 -0.53 -5.79
CA THR A 130 -13.69 -0.61 -7.04
C THR A 130 -15.01 0.13 -6.88
N ASN A 131 -15.73 0.37 -7.98
CA ASN A 131 -17.05 0.98 -7.94
C ASN A 131 -18.06 0.17 -7.12
N ASP A 132 -17.89 -1.15 -7.06
CA ASP A 132 -18.72 -2.07 -6.27
C ASP A 132 -18.28 -2.20 -4.80
N GLY A 133 -17.23 -1.48 -4.38
CA GLY A 133 -16.78 -1.42 -2.98
C GLY A 133 -15.71 -2.46 -2.58
N PHE A 134 -15.19 -3.26 -3.51
CA PHE A 134 -14.09 -4.18 -3.21
C PHE A 134 -12.78 -3.41 -3.03
N ARG A 135 -12.01 -3.73 -1.99
CA ARG A 135 -10.75 -3.07 -1.66
C ARG A 135 -9.60 -3.62 -2.47
N VAL A 136 -8.85 -2.73 -3.11
CA VAL A 136 -7.63 -3.09 -3.85
C VAL A 136 -6.56 -3.54 -2.87
N GLN A 137 -5.84 -4.60 -3.22
CA GLN A 137 -4.78 -5.19 -2.39
C GLN A 137 -3.41 -4.73 -2.85
N GLY A 138 -2.52 -4.54 -1.88
CA GLY A 138 -1.15 -4.14 -2.14
C GLY A 138 -0.27 -4.22 -0.91
N LEU A 139 0.96 -3.75 -1.05
CA LEU A 139 1.88 -3.54 0.06
C LEU A 139 1.66 -2.15 0.62
N ASN A 140 1.29 -2.07 1.89
CA ASN A 140 1.28 -0.81 2.62
C ASN A 140 2.62 -0.67 3.33
N LYS A 141 3.31 0.43 3.10
CA LYS A 141 4.36 0.86 4.01
C LYS A 141 3.67 1.53 5.20
N GLN A 142 3.84 1.02 6.39
CA GLN A 142 3.62 1.87 7.56
C GLN A 142 4.52 3.09 7.39
N ALA A 143 4.02 4.24 7.84
CA ALA A 143 4.73 5.51 7.79
C ALA A 143 6.23 5.30 8.02
N PRO A 144 7.11 6.06 7.35
CA PRO A 144 8.53 5.79 7.38
C PRO A 144 9.02 5.69 8.82
N ALA A 145 8.90 4.50 9.37
CA ALA A 145 9.58 4.15 10.59
C ALA A 145 11.05 4.05 10.20
N ASN A 146 11.84 4.97 10.70
CA ASN A 146 13.29 4.96 10.54
C ASN A 146 13.89 3.84 11.40
N THR A 147 13.40 2.64 11.24
CA THR A 147 13.92 1.39 11.82
C THR A 147 14.27 0.47 10.67
N ALA A 148 15.39 -0.23 10.78
CA ALA A 148 16.00 -1.08 9.76
C ALA A 148 15.16 -2.24 9.22
N ALA A 149 13.88 -2.31 9.54
CA ALA A 149 12.87 -3.19 8.98
C ALA A 149 11.62 -2.37 8.68
N GLU A 150 11.51 -1.84 7.44
CA GLU A 150 10.23 -1.38 6.92
C GLU A 150 9.27 -2.57 6.97
N LYS A 151 8.32 -2.58 7.91
CA LYS A 151 7.23 -3.56 7.91
C LYS A 151 6.34 -3.25 6.72
N LEU A 152 6.57 -3.98 5.64
CA LEU A 152 5.68 -4.05 4.51
C LEU A 152 4.50 -4.94 4.92
N GLU A 153 3.35 -4.36 5.15
CA GLU A 153 2.13 -5.11 5.43
C GLU A 153 1.35 -5.30 4.13
N ILE A 154 1.11 -6.56 3.79
CA ILE A 154 0.26 -6.92 2.65
C ILE A 154 -1.19 -6.83 3.10
N GLY A 155 -2.00 -6.08 2.39
CA GLY A 155 -3.41 -5.91 2.72
C GLY A 155 -4.10 -4.85 1.87
N ASP A 156 -5.21 -4.34 2.40
CA ASP A 156 -6.03 -3.31 1.75
C ASP A 156 -5.18 -2.06 1.48
N LEU A 157 -5.15 -1.61 0.24
CA LEU A 157 -4.34 -0.46 -0.17
C LEU A 157 -4.98 0.83 0.32
N LYS A 158 -4.27 1.53 1.21
CA LYS A 158 -4.74 2.74 1.85
C LYS A 158 -3.94 3.96 1.42
N LEU A 159 -4.62 4.97 0.91
CA LEU A 159 -4.02 6.21 0.43
C LEU A 159 -3.85 7.26 1.54
N ASP A 160 -4.52 7.11 2.68
CA ASP A 160 -4.52 8.07 3.79
C ASP A 160 -4.75 9.52 3.35
N VAL A 161 -6.01 9.86 3.07
CA VAL A 161 -6.42 11.25 2.81
C VAL A 161 -6.59 11.96 4.13
N GLY A 162 -5.63 12.74 4.53
CA GLY A 162 -5.70 13.46 5.79
C GLY A 162 -4.35 13.98 6.26
N LYS A 163 -4.28 14.34 7.53
CA LYS A 163 -3.03 14.77 8.16
C LYS A 163 -2.11 13.56 8.29
N TYR A 164 -1.00 13.57 7.59
CA TYR A 164 0.05 12.60 7.77
C TYR A 164 0.81 12.92 9.06
N THR A 165 0.73 12.03 10.03
CA THR A 165 1.52 12.08 11.26
C THR A 165 2.63 11.05 11.17
N GLN A 166 3.84 11.48 10.91
CA GLN A 166 5.01 10.62 10.93
C GLN A 166 5.59 10.61 12.33
N ASP A 167 5.32 9.53 13.09
CA ASP A 167 5.92 9.36 14.41
C ASP A 167 7.37 8.89 14.26
N ARG A 168 8.30 9.70 14.72
CA ARG A 168 9.73 9.37 14.83
C ARG A 168 10.09 9.22 16.30
N SER A 169 10.11 7.99 16.76
CA SER A 169 10.55 7.63 18.10
C SER A 169 12.07 7.52 18.20
N GLY A 170 12.59 7.56 19.41
CA GLY A 170 14.02 7.42 19.68
C GLY A 170 14.86 8.58 19.20
N VAL A 171 14.29 9.79 19.20
CA VAL A 171 15.05 11.02 19.03
C VAL A 171 15.74 11.36 20.35
N SER A 172 17.01 11.63 20.34
CA SER A 172 17.74 12.15 21.50
C SER A 172 17.97 13.64 21.35
N LEU A 173 17.89 14.36 22.44
CA LEU A 173 18.12 15.79 22.51
C LEU A 173 19.35 16.08 23.34
N ASN A 174 20.28 16.85 22.81
CA ASN A 174 21.35 17.43 23.57
C ASN A 174 20.89 18.78 24.10
N THR A 175 20.69 18.88 25.39
CA THR A 175 20.16 20.08 26.06
C THR A 175 21.14 21.25 26.08
N SER A 176 22.45 20.99 26.05
CA SER A 176 23.47 22.04 26.02
C SER A 176 23.57 22.75 24.66
N THR A 177 23.30 22.04 23.57
CA THR A 177 23.39 22.58 22.20
C THR A 177 22.04 22.82 21.56
N ASN A 178 20.96 22.34 22.19
CA ASN A 178 19.61 22.31 21.64
C ASN A 178 19.53 21.65 20.26
N VAL A 179 20.32 20.59 20.09
CA VAL A 179 20.36 19.79 18.86
C VAL A 179 19.76 18.41 19.14
N LEU A 180 18.85 18.01 18.26
CA LEU A 180 18.24 16.70 18.29
C LEU A 180 19.04 15.77 17.38
N THR A 181 19.25 14.54 17.83
CA THR A 181 19.96 13.50 17.10
C THR A 181 19.03 12.33 16.83
N LYS A 182 18.99 11.91 15.58
CA LYS A 182 18.27 10.73 15.11
C LYS A 182 18.94 10.24 13.84
N THR A 183 19.52 9.06 13.87
CA THR A 183 20.18 8.46 12.71
C THR A 183 19.27 8.45 11.49
N ALA A 184 19.76 8.99 10.38
CA ALA A 184 19.06 9.09 9.09
C ALA A 184 17.65 9.69 9.23
N HIS A 185 17.51 10.83 9.90
CA HIS A 185 16.20 11.43 10.20
C HIS A 185 15.40 11.89 8.97
N ALA A 186 16.02 12.01 7.82
CA ALA A 186 15.44 12.43 6.53
C ALA A 186 14.62 13.75 6.57
N TYR A 187 14.76 14.56 7.60
CA TYR A 187 14.21 15.91 7.61
C TYR A 187 15.01 16.83 6.70
N THR A 188 14.31 17.78 6.08
CA THR A 188 14.89 18.93 5.39
C THR A 188 14.58 20.20 6.18
N THR A 189 15.40 21.23 6.01
CA THR A 189 15.13 22.54 6.63
C THR A 189 13.78 23.06 6.16
N GLY A 190 12.94 23.49 7.13
CA GLY A 190 11.56 23.95 6.90
C GLY A 190 10.49 22.88 7.17
N ASN A 191 10.84 21.61 7.36
CA ASN A 191 9.84 20.60 7.75
C ASN A 191 9.17 20.97 9.07
N GLN A 192 7.89 20.65 9.19
CA GLN A 192 7.10 20.91 10.39
C GLN A 192 7.00 19.66 11.25
N VAL A 193 7.23 19.78 12.55
CA VAL A 193 7.14 18.70 13.53
C VAL A 193 6.46 19.14 14.81
N LYS A 194 5.91 18.18 15.55
CA LYS A 194 5.36 18.35 16.90
C LYS A 194 5.92 17.27 17.81
N PHE A 195 5.94 17.49 19.11
CA PHE A 195 6.13 16.42 20.08
C PHE A 195 4.83 15.62 20.22
N SER A 196 4.89 14.27 20.15
CA SER A 196 3.67 13.44 20.17
C SER A 196 3.21 13.06 21.57
N SER A 197 4.13 12.83 22.51
CA SER A 197 3.76 12.31 23.83
C SER A 197 4.55 12.88 24.99
N THR A 198 5.81 13.20 24.81
CA THR A 198 6.69 13.69 25.87
C THR A 198 7.40 14.91 25.38
N VAL A 199 7.10 16.03 25.98
CA VAL A 199 7.92 17.22 25.80
C VAL A 199 9.03 17.11 26.83
N PRO A 200 10.28 17.41 26.45
CA PRO A 200 11.31 17.64 27.45
C PRO A 200 10.79 18.71 28.41
N ASN A 201 10.50 18.33 29.66
CA ASN A 201 9.88 19.25 30.60
C ASN A 201 10.89 20.29 31.04
N VAL A 202 10.54 21.51 30.78
CA VAL A 202 11.47 22.61 30.70
C VAL A 202 11.08 23.61 31.77
N ALA A 203 11.91 23.76 32.76
CA ALA A 203 11.88 24.97 33.58
C ALA A 203 12.26 26.14 32.67
N GLY A 204 11.25 26.93 32.24
CA GLY A 204 11.46 28.11 31.39
C GLY A 204 11.50 27.91 29.88
N GLY A 205 11.31 26.73 29.37
CA GLY A 205 11.26 26.44 27.92
C GLY A 205 9.85 26.45 27.36
N THR A 206 9.73 26.73 26.07
CA THR A 206 8.46 26.96 25.37
C THR A 206 7.98 25.74 24.55
N ALA A 207 8.61 24.58 24.71
CA ALA A 207 8.24 23.40 23.95
C ALA A 207 6.93 22.79 24.49
N THR A 208 5.95 22.58 23.61
CA THR A 208 4.64 21.98 23.95
C THR A 208 4.27 20.90 22.93
N THR A 209 3.38 19.99 23.30
CA THR A 209 2.84 18.98 22.40
C THR A 209 1.88 19.55 21.34
N SER A 210 1.35 20.76 21.60
CA SER A 210 0.41 21.44 20.69
C SER A 210 1.09 22.35 19.67
N THR A 211 2.34 22.76 19.94
CA THR A 211 3.06 23.71 19.08
C THR A 211 3.71 22.99 17.89
N VAL A 212 3.62 23.60 16.72
CA VAL A 212 4.34 23.21 15.52
C VAL A 212 5.69 23.88 15.50
N TYR A 213 6.75 23.10 15.35
CA TYR A 213 8.14 23.57 15.23
C TYR A 213 8.63 23.36 13.82
N PHE A 214 9.56 24.22 13.38
CA PHE A 214 10.24 24.13 12.10
C PHE A 214 11.62 23.52 12.29
N VAL A 215 11.96 22.54 11.49
CA VAL A 215 13.26 21.85 11.52
C VAL A 215 14.30 22.66 10.77
N ALA A 216 15.47 22.87 11.37
CA ALA A 216 16.69 23.21 10.64
C ALA A 216 17.61 21.99 10.64
N LYS A 217 17.89 21.45 9.47
CA LYS A 217 18.80 20.32 9.31
C LYS A 217 20.23 20.79 9.55
N VAL A 218 20.95 20.12 10.45
CA VAL A 218 22.37 20.38 10.73
C VAL A 218 23.25 19.37 10.00
N THR A 219 22.93 18.08 10.14
CA THR A 219 23.57 16.96 9.41
C THR A 219 22.50 15.94 9.02
N ASP A 220 22.88 14.81 8.41
CA ASP A 220 21.93 13.73 8.11
C ASP A 220 21.35 13.07 9.37
N ASP A 221 22.06 13.18 10.48
CA ASP A 221 21.68 12.59 11.77
C ASP A 221 21.29 13.62 12.82
N THR A 222 21.45 14.93 12.56
CA THR A 222 21.21 15.99 13.56
C THR A 222 20.43 17.15 12.99
N PHE A 223 19.55 17.71 13.82
CA PHE A 223 18.70 18.85 13.48
C PHE A 223 18.35 19.69 14.71
N SER A 224 17.92 20.92 14.52
CA SER A 224 17.38 21.78 15.56
C SER A 224 15.94 22.18 15.26
N LEU A 225 15.20 22.59 16.31
CA LEU A 225 13.83 23.08 16.19
C LEU A 225 13.78 24.59 16.37
N HIS A 226 12.86 25.21 15.64
CA HIS A 226 12.66 26.65 15.61
C HIS A 226 11.17 26.99 15.64
N ASN A 227 10.80 28.14 16.16
CA ASN A 227 9.39 28.57 16.23
C ASN A 227 8.88 29.12 14.90
N THR A 228 9.76 29.55 14.00
CA THR A 228 9.39 30.08 12.69
C THR A 228 10.20 29.41 11.56
N ALA A 229 9.64 29.39 10.36
CA ALA A 229 10.34 28.90 9.17
C ALA A 229 11.58 29.75 8.83
N ALA A 230 11.53 31.05 9.09
CA ALA A 230 12.63 31.97 8.86
C ALA A 230 13.83 31.68 9.80
N ASP A 231 13.55 31.44 11.08
CA ASP A 231 14.57 31.05 12.05
C ASP A 231 15.18 29.69 11.69
N ALA A 232 14.37 28.74 11.23
CA ALA A 232 14.88 27.43 10.76
C ALA A 232 15.79 27.57 9.53
N ALA A 233 15.45 28.45 8.60
CA ALA A 233 16.25 28.71 7.41
C ALA A 233 17.60 29.39 7.73
N SER A 234 17.62 30.26 8.72
CA SER A 234 18.84 30.96 9.16
C SER A 234 19.64 30.19 10.21
N GLY A 235 19.05 29.16 10.85
CA GLY A 235 19.62 28.43 12.00
C GLY A 235 19.67 29.27 13.29
N ALA A 236 19.02 30.45 13.31
CA ALA A 236 18.93 31.34 14.46
C ALA A 236 17.77 30.94 15.39
N ASN A 237 17.76 31.50 16.59
CA ASN A 237 16.64 31.36 17.56
C ASN A 237 16.17 29.93 17.74
N LYS A 238 17.09 29.00 18.01
CA LYS A 238 16.74 27.60 18.31
C LYS A 238 15.77 27.57 19.50
N VAL A 239 14.79 26.66 19.41
CA VAL A 239 13.93 26.39 20.57
C VAL A 239 14.80 25.90 21.70
N ASN A 240 14.75 26.60 22.81
CA ASN A 240 15.52 26.23 23.98
C ASN A 240 14.85 25.06 24.69
N HIS A 241 15.54 23.94 24.73
CA HIS A 241 15.10 22.73 25.38
C HIS A 241 15.95 22.55 26.65
N THR A 242 15.57 23.20 27.72
CA THR A 242 16.24 22.99 29.00
C THR A 242 15.57 21.83 29.73
N VAL A 243 16.32 20.83 30.02
CA VAL A 243 16.06 19.66 30.88
C VAL A 243 14.98 18.70 30.49
N ALA A 244 15.36 17.52 30.52
CA ALA A 244 14.47 16.51 30.48
C ALA A 244 14.49 15.48 31.51
N SER A 245 14.67 14.76 32.01
CA SER A 245 14.52 13.79 33.11
C SER A 245 15.65 14.00 34.10
N PRO A 246 15.53 15.01 34.92
CA PRO A 246 16.61 15.29 35.83
C PRO A 246 16.62 14.27 36.92
N ALA A 247 17.78 13.77 37.23
CA ALA A 247 17.97 13.17 38.52
C ALA A 247 17.77 14.30 39.55
N GLU A 248 16.63 14.28 40.27
CA GLU A 248 16.43 15.19 41.39
C GLU A 248 17.54 14.94 42.41
N VAL A 249 18.31 15.95 42.68
CA VAL A 249 19.37 15.85 43.67
C VAL A 249 18.85 16.47 44.97
N THR A 250 18.81 15.66 46.02
CA THR A 250 18.30 16.08 47.31
C THR A 250 19.26 17.08 47.96
N VAL A 251 18.79 18.29 48.15
CA VAL A 251 19.52 19.33 48.90
C VAL A 251 19.28 19.11 50.41
N SER A 252 20.33 18.98 51.17
CA SER A 252 20.23 18.78 52.61
C SER A 252 20.15 20.15 53.34
N SER A 253 20.89 21.14 52.88
CA SER A 253 20.81 22.52 53.42
C SER A 253 21.32 23.55 52.43
N VAL A 254 20.94 24.80 52.63
CA VAL A 254 21.46 25.99 51.90
C VAL A 254 22.21 26.85 52.88
N THR A 255 23.50 27.10 52.58
CA THR A 255 24.36 27.97 53.39
C THR A 255 24.65 29.24 52.61
N TYR A 256 23.82 30.27 52.78
CA TYR A 256 23.90 31.53 52.06
C TYR A 256 25.05 32.41 52.53
N ALA A 257 25.59 32.21 53.77
CA ALA A 257 26.75 32.96 54.24
C ALA A 257 28.06 32.55 53.53
N SER A 258 28.04 31.48 52.77
CA SER A 258 29.25 30.94 52.08
C SER A 258 28.93 30.44 50.65
N ASP A 259 27.76 30.81 50.11
CA ASP A 259 27.34 30.61 48.73
C ASP A 259 27.33 29.16 48.23
N PHE A 260 26.92 28.21 49.08
CA PHE A 260 26.86 26.82 48.66
C PHE A 260 25.57 26.12 49.13
N LEU A 261 25.19 25.07 48.39
CA LEU A 261 24.22 24.08 48.81
C LEU A 261 24.92 22.80 49.25
N THR A 262 24.51 22.22 50.38
CA THR A 262 24.95 20.92 50.80
C THR A 262 24.03 19.85 50.31
N LEU A 263 24.55 18.84 49.60
CA LEU A 263 23.80 17.71 49.09
C LEU A 263 23.90 16.49 50.05
N ALA A 264 22.93 15.57 49.91
CA ALA A 264 23.04 14.28 50.57
C ALA A 264 24.23 13.49 50.02
N GLY A 265 24.85 12.66 50.88
CA GLY A 265 26.01 11.83 50.49
C GLY A 265 25.64 10.89 49.32
N GLY A 266 26.62 10.70 48.41
CA GLY A 266 26.39 9.86 47.22
C GLY A 266 25.62 10.53 46.07
N HIS A 267 25.62 11.84 46.03
CA HIS A 267 24.80 12.64 45.08
C HIS A 267 25.20 12.52 43.60
N GLY A 268 26.34 11.88 43.26
CA GLY A 268 26.75 11.65 41.86
C GLY A 268 27.03 12.90 41.04
N VAL A 269 27.29 14.05 41.70
CA VAL A 269 27.57 15.34 41.07
C VAL A 269 29.10 15.56 40.98
N SER A 270 29.54 16.05 39.83
CA SER A 270 30.94 16.38 39.56
C SER A 270 31.13 17.86 39.21
N THR A 271 32.31 18.40 39.42
CA THR A 271 32.61 19.76 38.96
C THR A 271 32.50 19.85 37.45
N GLY A 272 31.78 20.89 36.97
CA GLY A 272 31.44 21.06 35.55
C GLY A 272 30.08 20.57 35.15
N ASP A 273 29.38 19.79 36.02
CA ASP A 273 28.00 19.36 35.75
C ASP A 273 27.08 20.58 35.67
N THR A 274 26.09 20.50 34.76
CA THR A 274 25.08 21.54 34.61
C THR A 274 23.86 21.22 35.45
N PHE A 275 23.28 22.24 36.08
CA PHE A 275 22.13 22.14 36.97
C PHE A 275 21.07 23.17 36.67
N TYR A 276 19.85 22.81 37.00
CA TYR A 276 18.69 23.70 37.00
C TYR A 276 18.02 23.66 38.35
N VAL A 277 17.53 24.83 38.78
CA VAL A 277 16.74 24.96 40.01
C VAL A 277 15.35 25.42 39.61
N THR A 278 14.32 24.75 40.14
CA THR A 278 12.93 25.09 39.78
C THR A 278 11.95 24.82 40.92
N GLY A 279 10.80 25.47 40.86
CA GLY A 279 9.70 25.32 41.83
C GLY A 279 9.96 26.06 43.15
N GLY A 280 8.92 26.28 43.96
CA GLY A 280 9.01 26.92 45.26
C GLY A 280 9.52 28.36 45.24
N THR A 281 10.10 28.76 46.37
CA THR A 281 10.83 30.03 46.47
C THR A 281 12.32 29.77 46.23
N MET A 282 12.87 30.36 45.21
CA MET A 282 14.30 30.20 44.86
C MET A 282 15.22 30.74 45.95
N PRO A 283 16.39 30.10 46.18
CA PRO A 283 17.48 30.73 46.87
C PRO A 283 17.85 32.05 46.18
N GLY A 284 18.07 33.11 46.99
CA GLY A 284 18.45 34.38 46.39
C GLY A 284 19.71 34.29 45.57
N GLY A 285 19.74 34.94 44.41
CA GLY A 285 20.86 34.81 43.43
C GLY A 285 20.63 33.73 42.37
N LEU A 286 19.77 32.75 42.64
CA LEU A 286 19.39 31.75 41.63
C LEU A 286 18.08 32.14 40.95
N THR A 287 17.96 31.83 39.67
CA THR A 287 16.76 32.13 38.86
C THR A 287 16.10 30.85 38.42
N ASP A 288 14.78 30.79 38.54
CA ASP A 288 13.99 29.62 38.11
C ASP A 288 14.29 29.25 36.64
N GLY A 289 14.61 27.99 36.42
CA GLY A 289 14.89 27.44 35.09
C GLY A 289 16.20 27.88 34.43
N LYS A 290 17.03 28.68 35.07
CA LYS A 290 18.32 29.06 34.55
C LYS A 290 19.34 27.93 34.78
N ALA A 291 20.23 27.69 33.79
CA ALA A 291 21.33 26.75 33.88
C ALA A 291 22.48 27.32 34.72
N TYR A 292 23.02 26.50 35.61
CA TYR A 292 24.20 26.81 36.41
C TYR A 292 25.21 25.65 36.30
N TYR A 293 26.49 25.96 36.48
CA TYR A 293 27.56 24.97 36.47
C TYR A 293 28.04 24.75 37.89
N ALA A 294 28.13 23.47 38.29
CA ALA A 294 28.54 23.10 39.64
C ALA A 294 30.06 23.07 39.80
N ARG A 295 30.56 23.62 40.89
CA ARG A 295 31.84 23.25 41.46
C ARG A 295 31.59 22.48 42.75
N VAL A 296 32.13 21.26 42.81
CA VAL A 296 31.93 20.37 43.94
C VAL A 296 33.11 20.40 44.87
N ALA A 297 32.85 20.63 46.18
CA ALA A 297 33.82 20.50 47.25
C ALA A 297 33.21 19.57 48.33
N THR A 298 33.59 18.28 48.28
CA THR A 298 32.99 17.20 49.07
C THR A 298 31.47 17.09 48.82
N ASN A 299 30.60 17.47 49.71
CA ASN A 299 29.16 17.49 49.56
C ASN A 299 28.58 18.89 49.33
N ASN A 300 29.43 19.92 49.22
CA ASN A 300 29.02 21.29 48.98
C ASN A 300 29.14 21.64 47.50
N ILE A 301 28.12 22.24 46.95
CA ILE A 301 28.04 22.69 45.56
C ILE A 301 27.97 24.19 45.49
N PHE A 302 28.90 24.78 44.77
CA PHE A 302 28.94 26.19 44.41
C PHE A 302 28.45 26.36 42.98
N PHE A 303 27.69 27.41 42.73
CA PHE A 303 27.13 27.68 41.42
C PHE A 303 27.90 28.73 40.65
N HIS A 304 28.03 28.49 39.36
CA HIS A 304 28.69 29.39 38.43
C HIS A 304 27.82 29.59 37.19
N THR A 305 27.94 30.71 36.52
CA THR A 305 27.18 31.03 35.31
C THR A 305 27.83 30.47 34.03
N THR A 306 29.12 30.06 34.12
CA THR A 306 29.87 29.41 33.03
C THR A 306 30.63 28.17 33.49
N ALA A 307 30.86 27.24 32.60
CA ALA A 307 31.64 26.03 32.88
C ALA A 307 33.13 26.37 33.22
N ALA A 308 33.66 27.42 32.62
CA ALA A 308 35.01 27.89 32.87
C ALA A 308 35.16 28.43 34.31
N ASP A 309 34.18 29.19 34.79
CA ASP A 309 34.19 29.70 36.17
C ASP A 309 34.07 28.57 37.18
N ALA A 310 33.24 27.57 36.92
CA ALA A 310 33.12 26.38 37.76
C ALA A 310 34.45 25.61 37.86
N ALA A 311 35.17 25.45 36.75
CA ALA A 311 36.49 24.80 36.71
C ALA A 311 37.58 25.65 37.40
N GLY A 312 37.51 26.97 37.23
CA GLY A 312 38.46 27.93 37.79
C GLY A 312 38.18 28.36 39.22
N ALA A 313 37.06 27.95 39.83
CA ALA A 313 36.56 28.43 41.13
C ALA A 313 36.40 29.94 41.25
N THR A 314 36.01 30.58 40.14
CA THR A 314 35.82 32.04 40.03
C THR A 314 34.37 32.40 39.82
N ASN A 315 33.97 33.62 40.09
CA ASN A 315 32.62 34.14 39.82
C ASN A 315 31.48 33.23 40.36
N THR A 316 31.58 32.82 41.62
CA THR A 316 30.51 32.07 42.32
C THR A 316 29.26 32.91 42.39
N VAL A 317 28.09 32.30 42.15
CA VAL A 317 26.81 32.98 42.32
C VAL A 317 26.55 33.27 43.79
N ASP A 318 26.32 34.53 44.13
CA ASP A 318 26.03 34.95 45.49
C ASP A 318 24.60 34.49 45.91
N ILE A 319 24.52 33.64 46.95
CA ILE A 319 23.27 33.10 47.48
C ILE A 319 22.84 33.91 48.67
N THR A 320 21.92 34.84 48.47
CA THR A 320 21.52 35.82 49.48
C THR A 320 20.40 35.36 50.43
N THR A 321 19.65 34.32 50.06
CA THR A 321 18.58 33.72 50.89
C THR A 321 18.50 32.22 50.69
N ALA A 322 17.97 31.50 51.69
CA ALA A 322 17.92 30.02 51.63
C ALA A 322 16.86 29.45 50.64
N GLY A 323 15.83 30.20 50.30
CA GLY A 323 14.72 29.67 49.53
C GLY A 323 13.90 28.61 50.27
N SER A 324 12.84 28.09 49.66
CA SER A 324 12.05 26.98 50.20
C SER A 324 11.25 26.23 49.13
N GLY A 325 11.15 24.91 49.23
CA GLY A 325 10.33 24.12 48.33
C GLY A 325 10.85 24.05 46.89
N PHE A 326 12.03 24.58 46.59
CA PHE A 326 12.67 24.44 45.31
C PHE A 326 13.24 23.01 45.12
N LYS A 327 13.36 22.61 43.87
CA LYS A 327 13.96 21.35 43.48
C LYS A 327 15.22 21.60 42.66
N PHE A 328 16.17 20.72 42.85
CA PHE A 328 17.49 20.80 42.26
C PHE A 328 17.72 19.64 41.33
N TYR A 329 18.07 19.89 40.09
CA TYR A 329 18.13 18.89 39.07
C TYR A 329 19.46 18.92 38.32
N LYS A 330 20.13 17.77 38.24
CA LYS A 330 21.32 17.62 37.41
C LYS A 330 20.91 17.40 35.95
N ASP A 331 21.47 18.20 35.07
CA ASP A 331 21.35 17.97 33.62
C ASP A 331 22.21 16.76 33.23
N THR A 332 21.56 15.72 32.75
CA THR A 332 22.28 14.55 32.21
C THR A 332 22.78 14.76 30.79
N GLY A 333 22.59 15.95 30.23
CA GLY A 333 23.09 16.35 28.92
C GLY A 333 22.38 15.73 27.71
N THR A 334 21.55 14.71 27.93
CA THR A 334 20.86 14.02 26.83
C THR A 334 19.52 13.48 27.28
N VAL A 335 18.48 13.80 26.54
CA VAL A 335 17.15 13.19 26.63
C VAL A 335 17.06 12.14 25.55
N SER A 336 16.81 10.92 25.93
CA SER A 336 16.56 9.83 24.98
C SER A 336 15.06 9.52 24.89
N SER A 337 14.65 8.91 23.76
CA SER A 337 13.28 8.41 23.55
C SER A 337 12.19 9.47 23.32
N LEU A 338 12.56 10.63 22.82
CA LEU A 338 11.56 11.58 22.32
C LEU A 338 10.88 11.06 21.05
N THR A 339 9.60 11.31 20.92
CA THR A 339 8.84 11.04 19.69
C THR A 339 8.34 12.34 19.08
N LEU A 340 8.74 12.60 17.85
CA LEU A 340 8.30 13.71 17.05
C LEU A 340 7.30 13.23 16.00
N THR A 341 6.22 13.96 15.86
CA THR A 341 5.19 13.72 14.85
C THR A 341 5.26 14.81 13.80
N GLY A 342 5.42 14.46 12.54
CA GLY A 342 5.32 15.41 11.44
C GLY A 342 3.90 15.94 11.29
N GLY A 343 3.74 17.27 11.15
CA GLY A 343 2.44 17.95 11.02
C GLY A 343 2.02 18.22 9.56
N ALA A 344 2.71 17.68 8.56
CA ALA A 344 2.42 17.91 7.15
C ALA A 344 1.16 17.16 6.70
N SER A 345 0.34 17.79 5.89
CA SER A 345 -0.78 17.16 5.20
C SER A 345 -0.35 16.68 3.81
N ILE A 346 -1.10 15.74 3.24
CA ILE A 346 -0.86 15.29 1.87
C ILE A 346 -1.27 16.40 0.90
N ALA A 347 -0.31 16.89 0.13
CA ALA A 347 -0.56 17.88 -0.92
C ALA A 347 -1.08 17.21 -2.19
N SER A 348 -0.47 16.09 -2.58
CA SER A 348 -0.89 15.29 -3.73
C SER A 348 -0.30 13.89 -3.66
N TYR A 349 -0.85 12.97 -4.46
CA TYR A 349 -0.26 11.65 -4.69
C TYR A 349 -0.18 11.35 -6.18
N SER A 350 0.73 10.47 -6.56
CA SER A 350 0.89 9.97 -7.91
C SER A 350 1.16 8.47 -7.90
N MET A 351 0.71 7.79 -8.96
CA MET A 351 0.97 6.37 -9.16
C MET A 351 2.12 6.19 -10.15
N GLY A 352 3.11 5.40 -9.76
CA GLY A 352 4.23 5.03 -10.62
C GLY A 352 3.89 3.82 -11.51
N ALA A 353 4.63 3.66 -12.60
CA ALA A 353 4.52 2.48 -13.48
C ALA A 353 4.90 1.16 -12.77
N ASP A 354 5.64 1.24 -11.69
CA ASP A 354 6.00 0.15 -10.77
C ASP A 354 4.93 -0.11 -9.69
N GLY A 355 3.79 0.54 -9.78
CA GLY A 355 2.67 0.42 -8.84
C GLY A 355 2.87 1.16 -7.53
N LYS A 356 3.96 1.91 -7.35
CA LYS A 356 4.18 2.69 -6.14
C LYS A 356 3.28 3.90 -6.09
N VAL A 357 2.66 4.09 -4.95
CA VAL A 357 1.91 5.29 -4.61
C VAL A 357 2.88 6.26 -3.94
N ASN A 358 3.29 7.28 -4.67
CA ASN A 358 4.19 8.32 -4.17
C ASN A 358 3.35 9.49 -3.66
N MET A 359 3.56 9.85 -2.40
CA MET A 359 2.91 10.97 -1.73
C MET A 359 3.83 12.17 -1.73
N LEU A 360 3.28 13.33 -2.01
CA LEU A 360 3.92 14.63 -1.81
C LEU A 360 3.20 15.33 -0.65
N LEU A 361 3.94 15.68 0.38
CA LEU A 361 3.43 16.41 1.53
C LEU A 361 3.52 17.93 1.33
N THR A 362 2.76 18.70 2.11
CA THR A 362 2.76 20.17 2.06
C THR A 362 4.09 20.79 2.46
N ASP A 363 4.96 20.04 3.12
CA ASP A 363 6.33 20.44 3.47
C ASP A 363 7.37 20.11 2.40
N GLY A 364 6.94 19.60 1.23
CA GLY A 364 7.81 19.19 0.13
C GLY A 364 8.40 17.78 0.28
N THR A 365 8.14 17.08 1.38
CA THR A 365 8.64 15.70 1.57
C THR A 365 7.92 14.75 0.62
N GLN A 366 8.70 13.89 -0.06
CA GLN A 366 8.17 12.82 -0.90
C GLN A 366 8.50 11.46 -0.29
N TYR A 367 7.54 10.53 -0.33
CA TYR A 367 7.75 9.16 0.10
C TYR A 367 6.78 8.20 -0.61
N SER A 368 7.18 6.93 -0.74
CA SER A 368 6.32 5.89 -1.26
C SER A 368 5.48 5.29 -0.13
N ARG A 369 4.16 5.50 -0.17
CA ARG A 369 3.21 5.08 0.89
C ARG A 369 2.78 3.63 0.76
N ALA A 370 2.56 3.19 -0.46
CA ALA A 370 2.06 1.87 -0.75
C ALA A 370 2.55 1.41 -2.12
N GLN A 371 2.41 0.14 -2.40
CA GLN A 371 2.68 -0.42 -3.73
C GLN A 371 1.57 -1.40 -4.09
N MET A 372 0.92 -1.16 -5.22
CA MET A 372 -0.05 -2.09 -5.79
C MET A 372 0.65 -3.37 -6.21
N LEU A 373 0.00 -4.50 -5.97
CA LEU A 373 0.50 -5.81 -6.38
C LEU A 373 -0.38 -6.39 -7.49
N LEU A 374 0.26 -7.12 -8.38
CA LEU A 374 -0.40 -7.86 -9.45
C LEU A 374 -0.22 -9.36 -9.23
N GLN A 375 -1.22 -10.13 -9.66
CA GLN A 375 -1.18 -11.59 -9.67
C GLN A 375 -1.34 -12.11 -11.09
N ASN A 376 -0.52 -13.07 -11.49
CA ASN A 376 -0.70 -13.84 -12.71
C ASN A 376 -1.06 -15.30 -12.39
N PHE A 377 -1.60 -16.02 -13.35
CA PHE A 377 -2.06 -17.39 -13.20
C PHE A 377 -1.45 -18.29 -14.25
N GLN A 378 -1.16 -19.54 -13.86
CA GLN A 378 -0.64 -20.56 -14.79
C GLN A 378 -1.72 -20.96 -15.80
N ASN A 379 -2.97 -21.05 -15.36
CA ASN A 379 -4.12 -21.34 -16.20
C ASN A 379 -5.23 -20.28 -16.00
N PRO A 380 -5.15 -19.13 -16.68
CA PRO A 380 -6.17 -18.08 -16.57
C PRO A 380 -7.58 -18.55 -17.00
N GLN A 381 -7.66 -19.63 -17.82
CA GLN A 381 -8.94 -20.18 -18.27
C GLN A 381 -9.75 -20.84 -17.15
N ALA A 382 -9.14 -21.19 -16.03
CA ALA A 382 -9.81 -21.73 -14.86
C ALA A 382 -10.45 -20.65 -13.97
N LEU A 383 -10.20 -19.38 -14.26
CA LEU A 383 -10.86 -18.25 -13.58
C LEU A 383 -12.33 -18.19 -13.97
N LEU A 384 -13.20 -18.06 -12.98
CA LEU A 384 -14.66 -17.97 -13.16
C LEU A 384 -15.12 -16.51 -13.00
N LYS A 385 -15.93 -16.02 -13.95
CA LYS A 385 -16.57 -14.71 -13.84
C LYS A 385 -17.60 -14.71 -12.71
N GLN A 386 -17.50 -13.74 -11.80
CA GLN A 386 -18.41 -13.56 -10.65
C GLN A 386 -19.33 -12.35 -10.81
N GLY A 387 -19.30 -11.68 -11.96
CA GLY A 387 -19.95 -10.39 -12.17
C GLY A 387 -19.02 -9.22 -11.90
N ALA A 388 -19.47 -7.98 -12.17
CA ALA A 388 -18.71 -6.74 -11.92
C ALA A 388 -17.26 -6.76 -12.44
N ASN A 389 -16.98 -7.49 -13.53
CA ASN A 389 -15.63 -7.76 -14.08
C ASN A 389 -14.67 -8.42 -13.09
N LEU A 390 -15.18 -9.10 -12.08
CA LEU A 390 -14.42 -9.88 -11.11
C LEU A 390 -14.28 -11.33 -11.56
N TYR A 391 -13.14 -11.91 -11.22
CA TYR A 391 -12.83 -13.31 -11.45
C TYR A 391 -12.48 -13.97 -10.11
N GLY A 392 -13.13 -15.07 -9.81
CA GLY A 392 -12.90 -15.93 -8.66
C GLY A 392 -12.23 -17.26 -9.04
N ASN A 393 -12.25 -18.23 -8.10
CA ASN A 393 -11.64 -19.55 -8.25
C ASN A 393 -10.11 -19.50 -8.46
N LEU A 394 -9.46 -18.62 -7.72
CA LEU A 394 -8.05 -18.29 -7.89
C LEU A 394 -7.12 -19.49 -7.63
N ALA A 395 -7.45 -20.32 -6.64
CA ALA A 395 -6.63 -21.49 -6.28
C ALA A 395 -6.55 -22.50 -7.44
N THR A 396 -7.68 -22.78 -8.12
CA THR A 396 -7.73 -23.72 -9.25
C THR A 396 -7.01 -23.16 -10.49
N ALA A 397 -6.98 -21.84 -10.66
CA ALA A 397 -6.26 -21.20 -11.74
C ALA A 397 -4.73 -21.28 -11.57
N GLY A 398 -4.24 -21.70 -10.41
CA GLY A 398 -2.82 -21.84 -10.10
C GLY A 398 -2.08 -20.51 -10.12
N PRO A 399 -2.15 -19.73 -9.03
CA PRO A 399 -1.43 -18.47 -8.96
C PRO A 399 0.06 -18.65 -9.23
N ALA A 400 0.63 -17.83 -10.10
CA ALA A 400 2.05 -17.92 -10.45
C ALA A 400 2.93 -17.72 -9.21
N GLY A 401 3.87 -18.62 -8.99
CA GLY A 401 4.75 -18.63 -7.82
C GLY A 401 4.25 -19.49 -6.65
N ILE A 402 3.06 -20.10 -6.75
CA ILE A 402 2.51 -21.03 -5.76
C ILE A 402 2.41 -22.42 -6.39
N THR A 403 2.90 -23.45 -5.68
CA THR A 403 2.91 -24.85 -6.15
C THR A 403 1.79 -25.70 -5.54
N THR A 404 1.08 -25.18 -4.53
CA THR A 404 0.01 -25.91 -3.83
C THR A 404 -1.35 -25.62 -4.46
N SER A 405 -2.12 -26.67 -4.74
CA SER A 405 -3.47 -26.55 -5.33
C SER A 405 -4.55 -26.01 -4.36
N SER A 406 -4.20 -25.80 -3.11
CA SER A 406 -5.10 -25.31 -2.05
C SER A 406 -4.66 -23.96 -1.49
N ALA A 407 -4.12 -23.10 -2.34
CA ALA A 407 -3.63 -21.80 -1.91
C ALA A 407 -4.74 -20.92 -1.29
N GLY A 408 -4.57 -20.53 -0.03
CA GLY A 408 -5.46 -19.59 0.64
C GLY A 408 -5.22 -18.13 0.22
N ALA A 409 -6.14 -17.24 0.58
CA ALA A 409 -6.05 -15.82 0.25
C ALA A 409 -4.72 -15.18 0.70
N THR A 410 -4.20 -15.55 1.87
CA THR A 410 -2.92 -15.05 2.40
C THR A 410 -1.73 -15.49 1.54
N GLU A 411 -1.70 -16.75 1.09
CA GLU A 411 -0.62 -17.25 0.23
C GLU A 411 -0.64 -16.59 -1.16
N ILE A 412 -1.83 -16.40 -1.73
CA ILE A 412 -2.00 -15.70 -3.01
C ILE A 412 -1.49 -14.26 -2.89
N LEU A 413 -1.85 -13.55 -1.84
CA LEU A 413 -1.38 -12.18 -1.58
C LEU A 413 0.13 -12.13 -1.39
N THR A 414 0.70 -13.05 -0.61
CA THR A 414 2.16 -13.09 -0.33
C THR A 414 2.99 -13.33 -1.58
N ASN A 415 2.46 -14.09 -2.54
CA ASN A 415 3.13 -14.39 -3.80
C ASN A 415 2.85 -13.41 -4.94
N ALA A 416 1.97 -12.45 -4.72
CA ALA A 416 1.75 -11.37 -5.67
C ALA A 416 3.02 -10.54 -5.88
N LYS A 417 3.19 -10.01 -7.09
CA LYS A 417 4.42 -9.34 -7.51
C LYS A 417 4.19 -7.86 -7.80
N ALA A 418 5.23 -7.09 -7.63
CA ALA A 418 5.21 -5.70 -8.04
C ALA A 418 5.10 -5.57 -9.57
N PRO A 419 4.35 -4.59 -10.08
CA PRO A 419 4.27 -4.31 -11.50
C PRO A 419 5.66 -4.10 -12.12
N GLY A 420 5.85 -4.63 -13.33
CA GLY A 420 7.12 -4.58 -14.04
C GLY A 420 8.20 -5.55 -13.54
N SER A 421 7.89 -6.42 -12.56
CA SER A 421 8.79 -7.45 -12.06
C SER A 421 8.28 -8.86 -12.40
N SER A 422 9.16 -9.83 -12.48
CA SER A 422 8.82 -11.27 -12.63
C SER A 422 7.81 -11.55 -13.76
N GLY A 423 7.91 -10.86 -14.89
CA GLY A 423 7.01 -11.03 -16.04
C GLY A 423 5.65 -10.36 -15.89
N MET A 424 5.41 -9.61 -14.81
CA MET A 424 4.19 -8.80 -14.66
C MET A 424 4.22 -7.57 -15.58
N GLY A 425 3.03 -7.19 -16.04
CA GLY A 425 2.81 -5.94 -16.74
C GLY A 425 3.13 -4.72 -15.88
N ARG A 426 3.19 -3.55 -16.50
CA ARG A 426 3.38 -2.26 -15.83
C ARG A 426 2.04 -1.55 -15.67
N ILE A 427 1.93 -0.68 -14.68
CA ILE A 427 0.76 0.16 -14.50
C ILE A 427 0.88 1.43 -15.36
N ALA A 428 -0.15 1.69 -16.15
CA ALA A 428 -0.37 2.97 -16.80
C ALA A 428 -1.35 3.77 -15.93
N ALA A 429 -0.83 4.72 -15.17
CA ALA A 429 -1.64 5.59 -14.32
C ALA A 429 -2.44 6.59 -15.17
N GLY A 430 -3.62 7.01 -14.70
CA GLY A 430 -4.52 7.91 -15.42
C GLY A 430 -5.07 7.32 -16.71
N SER A 431 -5.17 5.99 -16.80
CA SER A 431 -5.61 5.29 -18.00
C SER A 431 -6.48 4.10 -17.63
N LEU A 432 -7.38 3.70 -18.54
CA LEU A 432 -8.22 2.53 -18.39
C LEU A 432 -8.03 1.58 -19.56
N GLU A 433 -8.11 0.28 -19.28
CA GLU A 433 -8.14 -0.75 -20.30
C GLU A 433 -9.58 -0.91 -20.82
N LEU A 434 -9.78 -0.72 -22.10
CA LEU A 434 -11.07 -0.96 -22.76
C LEU A 434 -11.28 -2.44 -23.00
N SER A 435 -12.51 -2.83 -23.33
CA SER A 435 -12.82 -4.18 -23.80
C SER A 435 -11.91 -4.59 -24.95
N ASN A 436 -11.50 -5.85 -25.00
CA ASN A 436 -10.74 -6.42 -26.12
C ASN A 436 -11.65 -6.93 -27.25
N VAL A 437 -12.94 -6.62 -27.21
CA VAL A 437 -13.93 -7.01 -28.20
C VAL A 437 -13.89 -6.07 -29.40
N ASP A 438 -13.73 -6.63 -30.59
CA ASP A 438 -13.83 -5.91 -31.87
C ASP A 438 -15.25 -6.02 -32.41
N MET A 439 -15.95 -4.87 -32.52
CA MET A 439 -17.33 -4.79 -32.98
C MET A 439 -17.52 -5.39 -34.38
N ALA A 440 -16.63 -5.04 -35.32
CA ALA A 440 -16.76 -5.48 -36.71
C ALA A 440 -16.59 -6.99 -36.83
N ARG A 441 -15.66 -7.56 -36.08
CA ARG A 441 -15.42 -9.00 -36.01
C ARG A 441 -16.61 -9.74 -35.38
N GLU A 442 -17.16 -9.22 -34.28
CA GLU A 442 -18.31 -9.87 -33.61
C GLU A 442 -19.57 -9.79 -34.46
N PHE A 443 -19.82 -8.69 -35.18
CA PHE A 443 -20.91 -8.62 -36.13
C PHE A 443 -20.76 -9.63 -37.28
N SER A 444 -19.56 -9.77 -37.83
CA SER A 444 -19.27 -10.80 -38.86
C SER A 444 -19.53 -12.20 -38.34
N ASN A 445 -19.05 -12.50 -37.12
CA ASN A 445 -19.29 -13.76 -36.46
C ASN A 445 -20.79 -14.01 -36.21
N MET A 446 -21.51 -13.00 -35.79
CA MET A 446 -22.97 -13.05 -35.56
C MET A 446 -23.70 -13.41 -36.84
N ILE A 447 -23.42 -12.71 -37.95
CA ILE A 447 -24.07 -12.96 -39.25
C ILE A 447 -23.79 -14.38 -39.74
N THR A 448 -22.51 -14.82 -39.59
CA THR A 448 -22.09 -16.18 -39.99
C THR A 448 -22.85 -17.24 -39.16
N THR A 449 -22.89 -17.05 -37.85
CA THR A 449 -23.56 -17.97 -36.90
C THR A 449 -25.09 -17.99 -37.13
N GLN A 450 -25.72 -16.83 -37.40
CA GLN A 450 -27.13 -16.76 -37.76
C GLN A 450 -27.46 -17.50 -39.05
N ARG A 451 -26.59 -17.37 -40.07
CA ARG A 451 -26.73 -18.14 -41.31
C ARG A 451 -26.60 -19.62 -41.10
N ALA A 452 -25.63 -20.05 -40.27
CA ALA A 452 -25.45 -21.45 -39.90
C ALA A 452 -26.64 -22.01 -39.12
N PHE A 453 -27.21 -21.21 -38.20
CA PHE A 453 -28.44 -21.54 -37.49
C PHE A 453 -29.62 -21.75 -38.46
N GLN A 454 -29.82 -20.81 -39.38
CA GLN A 454 -30.87 -20.91 -40.40
C GLN A 454 -30.68 -22.11 -41.33
N ALA A 455 -29.45 -22.41 -41.72
CA ALA A 455 -29.14 -23.59 -42.53
C ALA A 455 -29.58 -24.90 -41.82
N ASN A 456 -29.21 -25.03 -40.54
CA ASN A 456 -29.62 -26.20 -39.73
C ASN A 456 -31.16 -26.27 -39.52
N ALA A 457 -31.82 -25.12 -39.37
CA ALA A 457 -33.26 -25.07 -39.30
C ALA A 457 -33.95 -25.58 -40.60
N ARG A 458 -33.35 -25.23 -41.76
CA ARG A 458 -33.84 -25.76 -43.06
C ARG A 458 -33.61 -27.24 -43.21
N VAL A 459 -32.48 -27.80 -42.70
CA VAL A 459 -32.26 -29.25 -42.68
C VAL A 459 -33.36 -29.98 -41.90
N ILE A 460 -33.81 -29.40 -40.80
CA ILE A 460 -34.90 -29.96 -39.99
C ILE A 460 -36.22 -29.92 -40.78
N SER A 461 -36.58 -28.75 -41.39
CA SER A 461 -37.85 -28.64 -42.13
C SER A 461 -37.89 -29.58 -43.35
N THR A 462 -36.81 -29.64 -44.12
CA THR A 462 -36.74 -30.58 -45.25
C THR A 462 -36.76 -32.03 -44.81
N SER A 463 -36.14 -32.38 -43.69
CA SER A 463 -36.21 -33.73 -43.11
C SER A 463 -37.65 -34.09 -42.67
N ASP A 464 -38.38 -33.15 -42.11
CA ASP A 464 -39.81 -33.31 -41.72
C ASP A 464 -40.73 -33.47 -42.95
N GLU A 465 -40.50 -32.69 -44.00
CA GLU A 465 -41.23 -32.82 -45.28
C GLU A 465 -41.02 -34.22 -45.88
N ILE A 466 -39.77 -34.69 -45.99
CA ILE A 466 -39.46 -36.04 -46.49
C ILE A 466 -40.12 -37.12 -45.62
N LEU A 467 -40.16 -36.96 -44.31
CA LEU A 467 -40.81 -37.92 -43.40
C LEU A 467 -42.34 -37.92 -43.63
N LYS A 468 -42.96 -36.77 -43.87
CA LYS A 468 -44.38 -36.66 -44.20
C LYS A 468 -44.71 -37.34 -45.52
N GLU A 469 -43.88 -37.12 -46.55
CA GLU A 469 -44.05 -37.82 -47.85
C GLU A 469 -43.89 -39.30 -47.72
N MET A 470 -42.89 -39.82 -46.98
CA MET A 470 -42.71 -41.21 -46.71
C MET A 470 -43.90 -41.86 -45.98
N MET A 471 -44.49 -41.12 -45.02
CA MET A 471 -45.70 -41.59 -44.32
C MET A 471 -46.93 -41.57 -45.22
N ALA A 472 -47.01 -40.66 -46.17
CA ALA A 472 -48.08 -40.64 -47.18
C ALA A 472 -48.01 -41.77 -48.19
N LEU A 473 -46.77 -42.18 -48.55
CA LEU A 473 -46.51 -43.34 -49.44
C LEU A 473 -46.85 -44.70 -48.80
N LYS A 474 -46.97 -44.78 -47.47
CA LYS A 474 -47.29 -46.01 -46.72
C LYS A 474 -48.80 -46.21 -46.54
N ARG A 475 -49.66 -45.29 -47.02
CA ARG A 475 -51.06 -45.39 -47.09
C ARG A 475 -51.48 -45.88 -48.51
#